data_da845ad445be325774224d5a6588f38a
#
_entry.id   da845ad445be325774224d5a6588f38a
#
_cell.length_a   1.000
_cell.length_b   1.000
_cell.length_c   1.000
_cell.angle_alpha   90.00
_cell.angle_beta   90.00
_cell.angle_gamma   90.00
#
_symmetry.space_group_name_H-M   'P 1'
#
loop_
_entity.id
_entity.type
_entity.pdbx_description
1 polymer ?
#
loop_
_entity_poly.entity_id
_entity_poly.type
_entity_poly.pdbx_seq_one_letter_code
_entity_poly.pdbx_strand_id
1 'polypeptide(L)'
;MNQEQFKAFWIQLKPSLKVQWEKITEEDLREIDGDLAKFTSVIEKRYGAAQGEVNTWVNRRYSHWSGNYDKNYADPGKKAS
;
A
#
# COMPACT_ATOMS: atom_id res chain seq x y z
N MET A 1 -7.28 -5.14 3.89
CA MET A 1 -7.80 -4.55 2.64
C MET A 1 -8.09 -5.68 1.68
N ASN A 2 -9.24 -5.66 1.03
CA ASN A 2 -9.59 -6.70 0.08
C ASN A 2 -9.32 -6.21 -1.35
N GLN A 3 -9.61 -7.05 -2.32
CA GLN A 3 -9.33 -6.73 -3.73
C GLN A 3 -10.05 -5.45 -4.20
N GLU A 4 -11.29 -5.27 -3.83
CA GLU A 4 -12.02 -4.09 -4.26
C GLU A 4 -11.47 -2.83 -3.64
N GLN A 5 -11.11 -2.92 -2.38
CA GLN A 5 -10.53 -1.79 -1.67
C GLN A 5 -9.18 -1.45 -2.26
N PHE A 6 -8.39 -2.46 -2.57
CA PHE A 6 -7.07 -2.24 -3.14
C PHE A 6 -7.20 -1.58 -4.50
N LYS A 7 -8.12 -2.03 -5.31
CA LYS A 7 -8.29 -1.47 -6.63
C LYS A 7 -8.68 0.01 -6.56
N ALA A 8 -9.57 0.35 -5.65
CA ALA A 8 -9.99 1.73 -5.49
C ALA A 8 -8.84 2.61 -4.99
N PHE A 9 -7.99 2.05 -4.14
CA PHE A 9 -6.89 2.78 -3.57
C PHE A 9 -5.69 2.86 -4.52
N TRP A 10 -5.63 1.99 -5.52
CA TRP A 10 -4.45 1.85 -6.36
C TRP A 10 -3.99 3.16 -6.99
N ILE A 11 -4.92 3.96 -7.47
CA ILE A 11 -4.57 5.21 -8.12
C ILE A 11 -3.85 6.16 -7.15
N GLN A 12 -4.26 6.14 -5.88
CA GLN A 12 -3.61 6.96 -4.87
C GLN A 12 -2.28 6.36 -4.43
N LEU A 13 -2.22 5.05 -4.38
CA LEU A 13 -1.04 4.36 -3.90
C LEU A 13 0.11 4.34 -4.90
N LYS A 14 -0.21 4.18 -6.17
CA LYS A 14 0.79 3.95 -7.19
C LYS A 14 1.96 4.92 -7.20
N PRO A 15 1.74 6.23 -7.22
CA PRO A 15 2.89 7.14 -7.26
C PRO A 15 3.73 7.09 -5.98
N SER A 16 3.09 6.95 -4.84
CA SER A 16 3.81 6.89 -3.58
C SER A 16 4.60 5.60 -3.45
N LEU A 17 4.03 4.53 -3.98
CA LEU A 17 4.68 3.24 -3.92
C LEU A 17 6.01 3.27 -4.67
N LYS A 18 6.01 3.87 -5.84
CA LYS A 18 7.21 3.92 -6.64
C LYS A 18 8.29 4.76 -5.97
N VAL A 19 7.91 5.84 -5.35
CA VAL A 19 8.87 6.70 -4.69
C VAL A 19 9.45 6.04 -3.45
N GLN A 20 8.61 5.37 -2.67
CA GLN A 20 9.05 4.78 -1.42
C GLN A 20 9.80 3.47 -1.62
N TRP A 21 9.37 2.67 -2.56
CA TRP A 21 9.92 1.32 -2.76
C TRP A 21 10.58 1.21 -4.13
N GLU A 22 11.87 1.53 -4.17
CA GLU A 22 12.59 1.66 -5.43
C GLU A 22 12.73 0.40 -6.23
N LYS A 23 12.66 -0.74 -5.59
CA LYS A 23 12.80 -2.01 -6.31
C LYS A 23 11.60 -2.31 -7.18
N ILE A 24 10.50 -1.61 -6.98
CA ILE A 24 9.31 -1.79 -7.79
C ILE A 24 9.46 -0.93 -9.04
N THR A 25 9.35 -1.55 -10.20
CA THR A 25 9.55 -0.85 -11.46
C THR A 25 8.24 -0.39 -12.07
N GLU A 26 8.33 0.41 -13.09
CA GLU A 26 7.13 0.84 -13.80
C GLU A 26 6.42 -0.32 -14.45
N GLU A 27 7.16 -1.30 -14.91
CA GLU A 27 6.57 -2.48 -15.47
C GLU A 27 5.79 -3.25 -14.41
N ASP A 28 6.35 -3.33 -13.22
CA ASP A 28 5.68 -3.99 -12.12
C ASP A 28 4.36 -3.29 -11.83
N LEU A 29 4.36 -1.96 -11.85
CA LEU A 29 3.15 -1.20 -11.58
C LEU A 29 2.09 -1.46 -12.63
N ARG A 30 2.49 -1.56 -13.88
CA ARG A 30 1.55 -1.86 -14.94
C ARG A 30 0.99 -3.26 -14.82
N GLU A 31 1.82 -4.19 -14.39
CA GLU A 31 1.37 -5.55 -14.24
C GLU A 31 0.38 -5.67 -13.10
N ILE A 32 0.63 -4.98 -12.01
CA ILE A 32 -0.27 -5.01 -10.85
C ILE A 32 -1.62 -4.41 -11.21
N ASP A 33 -1.61 -3.25 -11.78
CA ASP A 33 -2.82 -2.57 -12.28
C ASP A 33 -4.04 -2.73 -11.36
N GLY A 34 -3.83 -2.55 -10.08
CA GLY A 34 -4.92 -2.59 -9.11
C GLY A 34 -5.31 -3.98 -8.64
N ASP A 35 -4.56 -5.00 -9.03
CA ASP A 35 -4.87 -6.38 -8.65
C ASP A 35 -4.07 -6.75 -7.40
N LEU A 36 -4.76 -7.02 -6.32
CA LEU A 36 -4.11 -7.29 -5.03
C LEU A 36 -3.24 -8.54 -5.07
N ALA A 37 -3.68 -9.59 -5.74
CA ALA A 37 -2.90 -10.81 -5.83
C ALA A 37 -1.60 -10.57 -6.58
N LYS A 38 -1.66 -9.79 -7.65
CA LYS A 38 -0.45 -9.48 -8.40
C LYS A 38 0.47 -8.60 -7.59
N PHE A 39 -0.09 -7.67 -6.83
CA PHE A 39 0.70 -6.82 -5.97
C PHE A 39 1.46 -7.67 -4.95
N THR A 40 0.78 -8.61 -4.31
CA THR A 40 1.40 -9.47 -3.33
C THR A 40 2.54 -10.27 -3.96
N SER A 41 2.33 -10.81 -5.16
CA SER A 41 3.37 -11.57 -5.84
C SER A 41 4.58 -10.71 -6.17
N VAL A 42 4.36 -9.50 -6.63
CA VAL A 42 5.46 -8.60 -6.96
C VAL A 42 6.25 -8.23 -5.71
N ILE A 43 5.55 -7.94 -4.62
CA ILE A 43 6.23 -7.57 -3.39
C ILE A 43 7.07 -8.73 -2.86
N GLU A 44 6.53 -9.93 -2.94
CA GLU A 44 7.26 -11.10 -2.51
C GLU A 44 8.52 -11.30 -3.36
N LYS A 45 8.39 -11.09 -4.66
CA LYS A 45 9.50 -11.27 -5.56
C LYS A 45 10.58 -10.23 -5.34
N ARG A 46 10.20 -8.97 -5.12
CA ARG A 46 11.17 -7.89 -5.02
C ARG A 46 11.74 -7.72 -3.61
N TYR A 47 10.96 -8.02 -2.60
CA TYR A 47 11.37 -7.76 -1.23
C TYR A 47 11.51 -8.99 -0.35
N GLY A 48 10.95 -10.12 -0.77
CA GLY A 48 11.14 -11.37 -0.02
C GLY A 48 10.83 -11.20 1.46
N ALA A 49 11.84 -11.35 2.29
CA ALA A 49 11.67 -11.31 3.73
C ALA A 49 11.17 -9.95 4.22
N ALA A 50 11.39 -8.90 3.47
CA ALA A 50 10.96 -7.57 3.87
C ALA A 50 9.55 -7.24 3.43
N GLN A 51 8.82 -8.19 2.85
CA GLN A 51 7.48 -7.90 2.35
C GLN A 51 6.55 -7.43 3.45
N GLY A 52 6.79 -7.85 4.68
CA GLY A 52 5.96 -7.39 5.79
C GLY A 52 6.02 -5.89 6.00
N GLU A 53 7.19 -5.30 5.75
CA GLU A 53 7.34 -3.86 5.90
C GLU A 53 6.55 -3.14 4.83
N VAL A 54 6.58 -3.67 3.61
CA VAL A 54 5.83 -3.06 2.53
C VAL A 54 4.33 -3.14 2.81
N ASN A 55 3.87 -4.29 3.28
CA ASN A 55 2.46 -4.47 3.58
C ASN A 55 2.01 -3.55 4.70
N THR A 56 2.82 -3.38 5.72
CA THR A 56 2.48 -2.49 6.82
C THR A 56 2.37 -1.05 6.32
N TRP A 57 3.33 -0.65 5.48
CA TRP A 57 3.33 0.70 4.93
C TRP A 57 2.07 0.94 4.08
N VAL A 58 1.71 -0.04 3.25
CA VAL A 58 0.55 0.10 2.39
C VAL A 58 -0.74 0.16 3.21
N ASN A 59 -0.86 -0.69 4.21
CA ASN A 59 -2.05 -0.69 5.04
C ASN A 59 -2.21 0.60 5.82
N ARG A 60 -1.11 1.15 6.28
CA ARG A 60 -1.16 2.40 7.00
C ARG A 60 -1.62 3.52 6.09
N ARG A 61 -1.13 3.55 4.86
CA ARG A 61 -1.56 4.57 3.91
C ARG A 61 -3.02 4.38 3.53
N TYR A 62 -3.47 3.14 3.43
CA TYR A 62 -4.86 2.88 3.11
C TYR A 62 -5.76 3.38 4.23
N SER A 63 -5.40 3.14 5.47
CA SER A 63 -6.19 3.59 6.60
C SER A 63 -6.32 5.10 6.59
N HIS A 64 -5.23 5.77 6.31
CA HIS A 64 -5.22 7.22 6.28
C HIS A 64 -6.09 7.73 5.13
N TRP A 65 -5.94 7.14 3.97
CA TRP A 65 -6.70 7.56 2.80
C TRP A 65 -8.19 7.30 2.96
N SER A 66 -8.54 6.17 3.55
CA SER A 66 -9.94 5.80 3.66
C SER A 66 -10.67 6.54 4.75
N GLY A 67 -9.95 7.20 5.61
CA GLY A 67 -10.57 7.93 6.69
C GLY A 67 -10.82 7.11 7.94
N ASN A 68 -10.48 5.83 7.92
CA ASN A 68 -10.69 4.99 9.08
C ASN A 68 -9.65 5.18 10.13
N TYR A 69 -8.52 5.71 9.74
CA TYR A 69 -7.42 5.92 10.61
C TYR A 69 -7.76 6.64 11.88
N ASP A 70 -8.40 7.77 11.80
CA ASP A 70 -8.71 8.54 12.98
C ASP A 70 -9.76 7.92 13.84
N LYS A 71 -10.61 7.09 13.28
CA LYS A 71 -11.69 6.57 14.07
C LYS A 71 -11.34 5.32 14.78
N ASN A 72 -10.47 4.53 14.21
CA ASN A 72 -10.22 3.21 14.73
C ASN A 72 -9.00 3.05 15.55
N TYR A 73 -8.12 4.03 15.55
CA TYR A 73 -7.06 3.94 16.46
C TYR A 73 -6.40 5.27 16.65
N ALA A 74 -5.96 5.48 17.82
CA ALA A 74 -5.41 6.70 18.19
C ALA A 74 -3.97 6.72 17.80
N ASP A 75 -3.64 7.54 16.90
CA ASP A 75 -2.27 7.69 16.50
C ASP A 75 -1.79 8.92 17.22
N PRO A 76 -0.92 8.79 18.18
CA PRO A 76 -0.49 9.92 18.95
C PRO A 76 0.02 11.07 18.09
N GLY A 77 0.63 10.73 16.99
CA GLY A 77 1.13 11.76 16.17
C GLY A 77 0.07 12.52 15.46
N LYS A 78 -1.12 11.86 15.31
CA LYS A 78 -2.07 12.48 14.59
C LYS A 78 -3.00 13.12 15.42
N LYS A 79 -3.21 12.66 16.54
CA LYS A 79 -4.12 13.04 17.28
C LYS A 79 -4.38 14.34 17.41
N ALA A 80 -3.77 14.83 17.65
CA ALA A 80 -4.07 16.03 17.87
C ALA A 80 -4.89 16.61 16.94
N SER A 81 -4.97 16.10 16.04
CA SER A 81 -5.71 16.67 15.13
C SER A 81 -6.90 16.78 15.23
#